data_87e974409c690517fa714d56c660bc18
#
_entry.id   87e974409c690517fa714d56c660bc18
#
_cell.length_a   1.000
_cell.length_b   1.000
_cell.length_c   1.000
_cell.angle_alpha   90.00
_cell.angle_beta   90.00
_cell.angle_gamma   90.00
#
_symmetry.space_group_name_H-M   'P 1'
#
loop_
_entity.id
_entity.type
_entity.pdbx_description
1 polymer ?
#
loop_
_entity_poly.entity_id
_entity_poly.type
_entity_poly.pdbx_seq_one_letter_code
_entity_poly.pdbx_strand_id
1 'polypeptide(L)'
;MSSLDRLRALLGKPVTWGWARPRLWTTSEQYLGVELPSDYKAFLDLYGPGSIDGYLSLSRPLEADATELERLWSLEDWRWSRLSAPDLYPYPFHPDPGGLISWGSDEHGSEYYFLAIEPNPDEWRIVVGSECNSWFETAGTFCDFLVRCFDRIDRPPFMDRAWPTPDARYHSHA
;
A
#
# COMPACT_ATOMS: atom_id res chain seq x y z
N MET A 1 18.81 9.17 9.52
CA MET A 1 18.50 8.64 8.17
C MET A 1 17.04 8.22 8.21
N SER A 2 16.19 8.81 7.38
CA SER A 2 14.77 8.44 7.33
C SER A 2 14.57 7.05 6.72
N SER A 3 13.41 6.42 6.96
CA SER A 3 13.08 5.13 6.34
C SER A 3 13.03 5.23 4.82
N LEU A 4 12.60 6.36 4.28
CA LEU A 4 12.64 6.63 2.83
C LEU A 4 14.08 6.69 2.30
N ASP A 5 15.02 7.33 3.01
CA ASP A 5 16.45 7.34 2.60
C ASP A 5 17.05 5.94 2.61
N ARG A 6 16.66 5.13 3.60
CA ARG A 6 17.09 3.73 3.68
C ARG A 6 16.54 2.91 2.51
N LEU A 7 15.28 3.07 2.16
CA LEU A 7 14.70 2.42 0.98
C LEU A 7 15.39 2.84 -0.32
N ARG A 8 15.77 4.11 -0.46
CA ARG A 8 16.58 4.58 -1.61
C ARG A 8 17.92 3.88 -1.71
N ALA A 9 18.56 3.60 -0.57
CA ALA A 9 19.82 2.85 -0.56
C ALA A 9 19.63 1.38 -0.93
N LEU A 10 18.51 0.76 -0.51
CA LEU A 10 18.18 -0.64 -0.78
C LEU A 10 17.68 -0.88 -2.20
N LEU A 11 16.79 -0.03 -2.70
CA LEU A 11 16.11 -0.21 -4.00
C LEU A 11 16.86 0.41 -5.19
N GLY A 12 17.91 1.19 -4.90
CA GLY A 12 18.65 1.94 -5.91
C GLY A 12 18.03 3.29 -6.24
N LYS A 13 18.64 3.96 -7.23
CA LYS A 13 18.17 5.29 -7.64
C LYS A 13 16.77 5.19 -8.24
N PRO A 14 15.83 6.04 -7.80
CA PRO A 14 14.55 6.14 -8.46
C PRO A 14 14.76 6.56 -9.92
N VAL A 15 14.01 5.95 -10.81
CA VAL A 15 13.90 6.46 -12.17
C VAL A 15 13.12 7.76 -12.04
N THR A 16 13.75 8.88 -12.35
CA THR A 16 13.11 10.20 -12.28
C THR A 16 12.04 10.30 -13.38
N TRP A 17 10.92 9.73 -13.13
CA TRP A 17 9.72 9.99 -13.91
C TRP A 17 9.13 11.30 -13.41
N GLY A 18 8.66 12.15 -14.30
CA GLY A 18 7.98 13.39 -13.93
C GLY A 18 6.61 13.18 -13.26
N TRP A 19 6.54 12.21 -12.34
CA TRP A 19 5.36 11.79 -11.60
C TRP A 19 5.01 12.71 -10.42
N ALA A 20 5.94 13.53 -9.96
CA ALA A 20 5.69 14.55 -8.95
C ALA A 20 4.67 15.58 -9.47
N ARG A 21 3.43 15.14 -9.60
CA ARG A 21 2.28 15.98 -9.96
C ARG A 21 1.39 16.11 -8.74
N PRO A 22 1.47 17.23 -7.98
CA PRO A 22 0.62 17.47 -6.81
C PRO A 22 -0.88 17.25 -7.10
N ARG A 23 -1.29 17.38 -8.35
CA ARG A 23 -2.68 17.18 -8.79
C ARG A 23 -3.17 15.74 -8.64
N LEU A 24 -2.30 14.74 -8.73
CA LEU A 24 -2.71 13.33 -8.63
C LEU A 24 -3.17 13.00 -7.22
N TRP A 25 -2.42 13.43 -6.22
CA TRP A 25 -2.80 13.23 -4.82
C TRP A 25 -4.09 13.95 -4.47
N THR A 26 -4.24 15.20 -4.88
CA THR A 26 -5.47 15.98 -4.67
C THR A 26 -6.70 15.27 -5.23
N THR A 27 -6.61 14.72 -6.44
CA THR A 27 -7.73 13.99 -7.06
C THR A 27 -8.06 12.72 -6.30
N SER A 28 -7.05 11.93 -5.96
CA SER A 28 -7.22 10.68 -5.19
C SER A 28 -7.80 10.95 -3.80
N GLU A 29 -7.28 11.94 -3.09
CA GLU A 29 -7.71 12.31 -1.75
C GLU A 29 -9.10 12.93 -1.73
N GLN A 30 -9.47 13.71 -2.76
CA GLN A 30 -10.84 14.22 -2.92
C GLN A 30 -11.84 13.08 -3.16
N TYR A 31 -11.47 12.10 -3.96
CA TYR A 31 -12.31 10.93 -4.20
C TYR A 31 -12.50 10.09 -2.94
N LEU A 32 -11.42 9.84 -2.21
CA LEU A 32 -11.47 9.08 -0.96
C LEU A 32 -12.12 9.87 0.19
N GLY A 33 -12.12 11.20 0.13
CA GLY A 33 -12.56 12.05 1.23
C GLY A 33 -11.62 12.07 2.43
N VAL A 34 -10.40 11.55 2.28
CA VAL A 34 -9.33 11.54 3.30
C VAL A 34 -7.97 11.81 2.67
N GLU A 35 -7.05 12.38 3.45
CA GLU A 35 -5.65 12.50 3.05
C GLU A 35 -4.95 11.14 3.18
N LEU A 36 -3.92 10.91 2.35
CA LEU A 36 -3.10 9.70 2.39
C LEU A 36 -1.78 9.95 3.15
N PRO A 37 -1.14 8.90 3.70
CA PRO A 37 0.12 9.03 4.43
C PRO A 37 1.21 9.76 3.64
N SER A 38 1.89 10.68 4.29
CA SER A 38 2.86 11.57 3.65
C SER A 38 4.06 10.83 3.09
N ASP A 39 4.55 9.80 3.78
CA ASP A 39 5.70 8.99 3.37
C ASP A 39 5.37 8.04 2.21
N TYR A 40 4.13 7.55 2.13
CA TYR A 40 3.62 6.81 0.96
C TYR A 40 3.59 7.70 -0.29
N LYS A 41 3.05 8.93 -0.16
CA LYS A 41 3.07 9.91 -1.24
C LYS A 41 4.51 10.22 -1.67
N ALA A 42 5.40 10.48 -0.72
CA ALA A 42 6.80 10.78 -0.99
C ALA A 42 7.53 9.61 -1.68
N PHE A 43 7.24 8.36 -1.30
CA PHE A 43 7.80 7.18 -1.96
C PHE A 43 7.33 7.08 -3.41
N LEU A 44 6.04 7.18 -3.66
CA LEU A 44 5.49 7.09 -5.02
C LEU A 44 5.84 8.31 -5.90
N ASP A 45 6.06 9.49 -5.31
CA ASP A 45 6.59 10.65 -6.03
C ASP A 45 8.02 10.40 -6.54
N LEU A 46 8.79 9.57 -5.82
CA LEU A 46 10.15 9.22 -6.22
C LEU A 46 10.20 8.06 -7.22
N TYR A 47 9.45 7.00 -6.98
CA TYR A 47 9.57 5.73 -7.71
C TYR A 47 8.47 5.53 -8.75
N GLY A 48 7.35 6.23 -8.62
CA GLY A 48 6.14 5.98 -9.41
C GLY A 48 5.45 4.67 -9.02
N PRO A 49 4.37 4.32 -9.72
CA PRO A 49 3.74 3.01 -9.58
C PRO A 49 4.67 1.91 -10.09
N GLY A 50 4.63 0.75 -9.45
CA GLY A 50 5.54 -0.31 -9.83
C GLY A 50 5.56 -1.46 -8.85
N SER A 51 6.63 -2.23 -8.87
CA SER A 51 6.80 -3.36 -7.97
C SER A 51 8.21 -3.46 -7.41
N ILE A 52 8.32 -4.03 -6.21
CA ILE A 52 9.60 -4.42 -5.61
C ILE A 52 9.83 -5.88 -5.97
N ASP A 53 10.92 -6.18 -6.69
CA ASP A 53 11.30 -7.51 -7.19
C ASP A 53 10.22 -8.21 -8.04
N GLY A 54 9.23 -7.50 -8.57
CA GLY A 54 8.07 -8.10 -9.20
C GLY A 54 7.09 -8.77 -8.23
N TYR A 55 7.43 -8.87 -6.96
CA TYR A 55 6.64 -9.52 -5.92
C TYR A 55 5.60 -8.61 -5.30
N LEU A 56 6.01 -7.48 -4.73
CA LEU A 56 5.11 -6.52 -4.09
C LEU A 56 4.79 -5.38 -5.05
N SER A 57 3.60 -5.38 -5.58
CA SER A 57 3.08 -4.33 -6.46
C SER A 57 2.45 -3.20 -5.65
N LEU A 58 2.81 -1.97 -5.99
CA LEU A 58 2.27 -0.75 -5.39
C LEU A 58 1.23 -0.15 -6.33
N SER A 59 0.08 0.18 -5.76
CA SER A 59 -1.05 0.74 -6.50
C SER A 59 -0.67 2.06 -7.17
N ARG A 60 -1.22 2.25 -8.35
CA ARG A 60 -1.03 3.45 -9.16
C ARG A 60 -1.85 4.59 -8.57
N PRO A 61 -1.25 5.75 -8.25
CA PRO A 61 -2.05 6.94 -8.07
C PRO A 61 -2.70 7.27 -9.43
N LEU A 62 -3.95 7.63 -9.41
CA LEU A 62 -4.71 7.87 -10.63
C LEU A 62 -4.19 9.03 -11.44
N GLU A 63 -4.09 8.82 -12.72
CA GLU A 63 -3.69 9.88 -13.64
C GLU A 63 -4.81 10.85 -14.00
N ALA A 64 -6.07 10.48 -14.01
CA ALA A 64 -7.15 11.39 -14.40
C ALA A 64 -8.57 10.86 -14.27
N ASP A 65 -8.82 9.61 -13.90
CA ASP A 65 -10.13 9.01 -14.04
C ASP A 65 -10.60 8.34 -12.73
N ALA A 66 -11.66 8.90 -12.13
CA ALA A 66 -12.30 8.35 -10.94
C ALA A 66 -12.73 6.87 -11.12
N THR A 67 -13.04 6.48 -12.35
CA THR A 67 -13.41 5.10 -12.69
C THR A 67 -12.28 4.08 -12.52
N GLU A 68 -11.02 4.49 -12.60
CA GLU A 68 -9.90 3.60 -12.36
C GLU A 68 -9.64 3.38 -10.85
N LEU A 69 -9.93 4.40 -10.01
CA LEU A 69 -10.01 4.24 -8.56
C LEU A 69 -11.17 3.32 -8.15
N GLU A 70 -12.31 3.50 -8.77
CA GLU A 70 -13.46 2.62 -8.54
C GLU A 70 -13.13 1.17 -8.90
N ARG A 71 -12.30 0.93 -9.89
CA ARG A 71 -11.84 -0.42 -10.26
C ARG A 71 -10.76 -0.97 -9.33
N LEU A 72 -9.80 -0.14 -8.91
CA LEU A 72 -8.71 -0.55 -8.03
C LEU A 72 -9.16 -0.69 -6.57
N TRP A 73 -10.15 0.09 -6.20
CA TRP A 73 -10.74 0.06 -4.88
C TRP A 73 -12.25 -0.20 -4.97
N SER A 74 -12.66 -1.15 -5.85
CA SER A 74 -14.08 -1.46 -6.02
C SER A 74 -14.67 -1.87 -4.66
N LEU A 75 -14.98 -0.82 -3.91
CA LEU A 75 -15.52 -0.84 -2.55
C LEU A 75 -16.77 -1.72 -2.48
N GLU A 76 -17.47 -1.86 -3.61
CA GLU A 76 -18.67 -2.69 -3.68
C GLU A 76 -18.32 -4.18 -3.62
N ASP A 77 -17.32 -4.66 -4.35
CA ASP A 77 -16.95 -6.07 -4.33
C ASP A 77 -16.45 -6.51 -2.95
N TRP A 78 -15.65 -5.66 -2.31
CA TRP A 78 -15.16 -5.89 -0.95
C TRP A 78 -16.27 -5.80 0.09
N ARG A 79 -17.19 -4.84 -0.05
CA ARG A 79 -18.37 -4.74 0.82
C ARG A 79 -19.24 -5.98 0.71
N TRP A 80 -19.49 -6.46 -0.50
CA TRP A 80 -20.24 -7.69 -0.73
C TRP A 80 -19.54 -8.92 -0.15
N SER A 81 -18.24 -9.05 -0.35
CA SER A 81 -17.45 -10.15 0.22
C SER A 81 -17.54 -10.16 1.75
N ARG A 82 -17.42 -9.01 2.38
CA ARG A 82 -17.54 -8.88 3.84
C ARG A 82 -18.95 -9.16 4.34
N LEU A 83 -19.97 -8.67 3.66
CA LEU A 83 -21.37 -8.93 4.02
C LEU A 83 -21.72 -10.42 3.86
N SER A 84 -21.14 -11.08 2.87
CA SER A 84 -21.37 -12.49 2.60
C SER A 84 -20.60 -13.43 3.53
N ALA A 85 -19.45 -13.00 4.05
CA ALA A 85 -18.58 -13.79 4.91
C ALA A 85 -17.89 -12.92 5.97
N PRO A 86 -18.64 -12.35 6.94
CA PRO A 86 -18.12 -11.38 7.90
C PRO A 86 -16.98 -11.95 8.78
N ASP A 87 -16.99 -13.27 9.01
CA ASP A 87 -15.94 -13.94 9.81
C ASP A 87 -14.58 -14.00 9.08
N LEU A 88 -14.58 -13.79 7.75
CA LEU A 88 -13.36 -13.77 6.95
C LEU A 88 -12.72 -12.37 6.91
N TYR A 89 -13.47 -11.33 7.21
CA TYR A 89 -13.03 -9.94 7.09
C TYR A 89 -13.18 -9.20 8.42
N PRO A 90 -12.19 -9.27 9.32
CA PRO A 90 -12.29 -8.69 10.66
C PRO A 90 -12.27 -7.16 10.68
N TYR A 91 -11.94 -6.52 9.57
CA TYR A 91 -11.88 -5.07 9.44
C TYR A 91 -12.98 -4.52 8.55
N PRO A 92 -13.48 -3.30 8.81
CA PRO A 92 -14.29 -2.57 7.86
C PRO A 92 -13.45 -2.15 6.64
N PHE A 93 -14.11 -1.86 5.53
CA PHE A 93 -13.47 -1.24 4.37
C PHE A 93 -13.93 0.20 4.24
N HIS A 94 -12.99 1.08 3.79
CA HIS A 94 -13.35 2.45 3.45
C HIS A 94 -14.51 2.46 2.41
N PRO A 95 -15.54 3.33 2.50
CA PRO A 95 -15.62 4.54 3.33
C PRO A 95 -16.20 4.33 4.74
N ASP A 96 -16.39 3.11 5.21
CA ASP A 96 -16.82 2.89 6.58
C ASP A 96 -15.76 3.47 7.55
N PRO A 97 -16.15 4.09 8.67
CA PRO A 97 -15.22 4.67 9.62
C PRO A 97 -14.15 3.66 10.10
N GLY A 98 -12.89 4.06 10.05
CA GLY A 98 -11.77 3.17 10.38
C GLY A 98 -11.53 2.06 9.36
N GLY A 99 -12.05 2.22 8.13
CA GLY A 99 -11.97 1.21 7.08
C GLY A 99 -10.60 1.09 6.43
N LEU A 100 -10.35 -0.08 5.86
CA LEU A 100 -9.15 -0.40 5.10
C LEU A 100 -9.11 0.34 3.77
N ILE A 101 -7.95 0.90 3.42
CA ILE A 101 -7.67 1.54 2.13
C ILE A 101 -6.51 0.78 1.48
N SER A 102 -6.76 0.09 0.36
CA SER A 102 -5.75 -0.70 -0.34
C SER A 102 -4.66 0.19 -0.95
N TRP A 103 -3.40 -0.23 -0.83
CA TRP A 103 -2.27 0.43 -1.45
C TRP A 103 -1.35 -0.52 -2.24
N GLY A 104 -1.58 -1.82 -2.19
CA GLY A 104 -0.78 -2.78 -2.95
C GLY A 104 -1.24 -4.21 -2.78
N SER A 105 -0.60 -5.09 -3.55
CA SER A 105 -0.80 -6.54 -3.49
C SER A 105 0.49 -7.28 -3.79
N ASP A 106 0.58 -8.56 -3.38
CA ASP A 106 1.72 -9.39 -3.74
C ASP A 106 1.34 -10.49 -4.75
N GLU A 107 2.35 -11.17 -5.29
CA GLU A 107 2.15 -12.22 -6.30
C GLU A 107 1.41 -13.46 -5.75
N HIS A 108 1.31 -13.59 -4.42
CA HIS A 108 0.56 -14.66 -3.76
C HIS A 108 -0.89 -14.25 -3.44
N GLY A 109 -1.35 -13.10 -3.94
CA GLY A 109 -2.71 -12.62 -3.76
C GLY A 109 -2.98 -11.99 -2.39
N SER A 110 -1.95 -11.70 -1.59
CA SER A 110 -2.15 -10.93 -0.38
C SER A 110 -2.39 -9.45 -0.73
N GLU A 111 -3.30 -8.82 -0.01
CA GLU A 111 -3.65 -7.42 -0.17
C GLU A 111 -3.11 -6.59 1.00
N TYR A 112 -2.62 -5.40 0.69
CA TYR A 112 -1.96 -4.49 1.62
C TYR A 112 -2.78 -3.22 1.79
N TYR A 113 -3.03 -2.84 3.04
CA TYR A 113 -3.95 -1.77 3.38
C TYR A 113 -3.37 -0.79 4.38
N PHE A 114 -3.86 0.45 4.32
CA PHE A 114 -3.86 1.37 5.46
C PHE A 114 -5.12 1.14 6.29
N LEU A 115 -4.99 1.13 7.61
CA LEU A 115 -6.11 1.10 8.54
C LEU A 115 -6.39 2.54 9.00
N ALA A 116 -7.41 3.17 8.43
CA ALA A 116 -7.71 4.59 8.58
C ALA A 116 -8.49 4.89 9.88
N ILE A 117 -7.91 4.55 11.04
CA ILE A 117 -8.55 4.70 12.35
C ILE A 117 -8.20 6.01 13.05
N GLU A 118 -7.12 6.69 12.64
CA GLU A 118 -6.68 7.94 13.25
C GLU A 118 -6.95 9.12 12.34
N PRO A 119 -7.22 10.32 12.89
CA PRO A 119 -7.43 11.53 12.09
C PRO A 119 -6.20 11.94 11.27
N ASN A 120 -4.99 11.65 11.80
CA ASN A 120 -3.74 11.91 11.12
C ASN A 120 -3.34 10.68 10.29
N PRO A 121 -3.27 10.76 8.93
CA PRO A 121 -2.91 9.63 8.08
C PRO A 121 -1.53 9.05 8.37
N ASP A 122 -0.59 9.86 8.86
CA ASP A 122 0.76 9.41 9.21
C ASP A 122 0.81 8.52 10.47
N GLU A 123 -0.30 8.41 11.20
CA GLU A 123 -0.47 7.54 12.35
C GLU A 123 -1.24 6.25 12.03
N TRP A 124 -1.69 6.10 10.78
CA TRP A 124 -2.40 4.90 10.35
C TRP A 124 -1.50 3.67 10.42
N ARG A 125 -2.13 2.54 10.71
CA ARG A 125 -1.46 1.24 10.79
C ARG A 125 -1.48 0.55 9.43
N ILE A 126 -0.59 -0.42 9.26
CA ILE A 126 -0.58 -1.31 8.08
C ILE A 126 -1.29 -2.60 8.44
N VAL A 127 -2.17 -3.03 7.53
CA VAL A 127 -2.85 -4.33 7.60
C VAL A 127 -2.57 -5.10 6.32
N VAL A 128 -2.30 -6.38 6.43
CA VAL A 128 -2.13 -7.28 5.29
C VAL A 128 -3.07 -8.47 5.45
N GLY A 129 -3.87 -8.72 4.44
CA GLY A 129 -4.76 -9.86 4.36
C GLY A 129 -4.29 -10.87 3.32
N SER A 130 -4.16 -12.15 3.67
CA SER A 130 -3.81 -13.21 2.72
C SER A 130 -5.07 -13.81 2.06
N GLU A 131 -4.91 -14.42 0.89
CA GLU A 131 -5.98 -15.21 0.26
C GLU A 131 -6.50 -16.35 1.16
N CYS A 132 -5.65 -16.86 2.05
CA CYS A 132 -6.01 -17.90 3.01
C CYS A 132 -6.67 -17.36 4.29
N ASN A 133 -7.17 -16.12 4.26
CA ASN A 133 -7.86 -15.49 5.37
C ASN A 133 -7.01 -15.31 6.65
N SER A 134 -5.72 -15.17 6.50
CA SER A 134 -4.81 -14.77 7.58
C SER A 134 -4.59 -13.27 7.54
N TRP A 135 -4.60 -12.63 8.71
CA TRP A 135 -4.46 -11.18 8.84
C TRP A 135 -3.25 -10.84 9.70
N PHE A 136 -2.55 -9.80 9.29
CA PHE A 136 -1.41 -9.24 10.01
C PHE A 136 -1.59 -7.74 10.15
N GLU A 137 -1.39 -7.22 11.34
CA GLU A 137 -1.48 -5.78 11.62
C GLU A 137 -0.22 -5.32 12.34
N THR A 138 0.31 -4.18 11.93
CA THR A 138 1.49 -3.58 12.55
C THR A 138 1.40 -2.06 12.58
N ALA A 139 2.05 -1.46 13.59
CA ALA A 139 2.19 0.00 13.70
C ALA A 139 3.37 0.50 12.86
N GLY A 140 3.43 1.81 12.66
CA GLY A 140 4.47 2.48 11.91
C GLY A 140 4.02 2.90 10.52
N THR A 141 4.84 3.75 9.89
CA THR A 141 4.51 4.33 8.60
C THR A 141 4.71 3.33 7.45
N PHE A 142 4.28 3.70 6.26
CA PHE A 142 4.47 2.90 5.03
C PHE A 142 5.95 2.57 4.78
N CYS A 143 6.82 3.58 4.84
CA CYS A 143 8.26 3.36 4.63
C CYS A 143 8.89 2.53 5.75
N ASP A 144 8.45 2.69 7.01
CA ASP A 144 8.90 1.86 8.14
C ASP A 144 8.53 0.39 7.93
N PHE A 145 7.31 0.12 7.46
CA PHE A 145 6.87 -1.23 7.15
C PHE A 145 7.74 -1.87 6.06
N LEU A 146 7.99 -1.18 4.95
CA LEU A 146 8.85 -1.70 3.90
C LEU A 146 10.28 -1.97 4.42
N VAL A 147 10.86 -1.06 5.20
CA VAL A 147 12.19 -1.28 5.81
C VAL A 147 12.19 -2.53 6.68
N ARG A 148 11.17 -2.73 7.52
CA ARG A 148 11.05 -3.95 8.35
C ARG A 148 10.93 -5.22 7.51
N CYS A 149 10.25 -5.17 6.37
CA CYS A 149 10.22 -6.29 5.43
C CYS A 149 11.62 -6.64 4.91
N PHE A 150 12.43 -5.63 4.55
CA PHE A 150 13.83 -5.82 4.15
C PHE A 150 14.69 -6.38 5.28
N ASP A 151 14.48 -5.91 6.50
CA ASP A 151 15.19 -6.39 7.70
C ASP A 151 14.68 -7.75 8.19
N ARG A 152 13.60 -8.25 7.62
CA ARG A 152 12.91 -9.49 8.04
C ARG A 152 12.43 -9.44 9.49
N ILE A 153 12.03 -8.25 9.94
CA ILE A 153 11.54 -7.97 11.30
C ILE A 153 10.10 -7.50 11.21
N ASP A 154 9.22 -8.08 12.04
CA ASP A 154 7.82 -7.67 12.14
C ASP A 154 7.12 -7.52 10.76
N ARG A 155 7.09 -8.61 10.01
CA ARG A 155 6.47 -8.72 8.70
C ARG A 155 5.42 -9.84 8.68
N PRO A 156 4.48 -9.83 7.72
CA PRO A 156 3.48 -10.90 7.64
C PRO A 156 4.12 -12.29 7.64
N PRO A 157 3.67 -13.21 8.52
CA PRO A 157 4.26 -14.55 8.61
C PRO A 157 4.00 -15.41 7.37
N PHE A 158 3.00 -15.03 6.55
CA PHE A 158 2.64 -15.68 5.29
C PHE A 158 3.29 -15.05 4.06
N MET A 159 4.06 -13.98 4.22
CA MET A 159 4.89 -13.40 3.16
C MET A 159 5.98 -14.37 2.72
N ASP A 160 6.30 -14.39 1.43
CA ASP A 160 7.36 -15.26 0.91
C ASP A 160 8.66 -15.10 1.70
N ARG A 161 9.20 -16.22 2.15
CA ARG A 161 10.43 -16.25 2.95
C ARG A 161 11.66 -15.81 2.15
N ALA A 162 11.66 -16.02 0.83
CA ALA A 162 12.75 -15.61 -0.04
C ALA A 162 12.73 -14.10 -0.34
N TRP A 163 11.57 -13.45 -0.22
CA TRP A 163 11.42 -12.03 -0.47
C TRP A 163 11.73 -11.17 0.78
N PRO A 164 12.33 -9.99 0.66
CA PRO A 164 12.97 -9.46 -0.55
C PRO A 164 14.27 -10.19 -0.86
N THR A 165 14.64 -10.21 -2.15
CA THR A 165 15.90 -10.77 -2.55
C THR A 165 17.08 -9.88 -2.11
N PRO A 166 18.32 -10.40 -2.00
CA PRO A 166 19.48 -9.58 -1.64
C PRO A 166 19.75 -8.43 -2.62
N ASP A 167 19.35 -8.61 -3.88
CA ASP A 167 19.52 -7.64 -4.97
C ASP A 167 18.21 -6.98 -5.37
N ALA A 168 17.28 -6.85 -4.43
CA ALA A 168 15.96 -6.27 -4.66
C ALA A 168 16.01 -4.95 -5.43
N ARG A 169 15.15 -4.79 -6.41
CA ARG A 169 15.05 -3.60 -7.26
C ARG A 169 13.59 -3.16 -7.38
N TYR A 170 13.45 -1.86 -7.56
CA TYR A 170 12.16 -1.30 -7.94
C TYR A 170 12.00 -1.31 -9.45
N HIS A 171 10.88 -1.88 -9.91
CA HIS A 171 10.47 -1.94 -11.31
C HIS A 171 9.27 -1.02 -11.49
N SER A 172 9.51 0.15 -12.10
CA SER A 172 8.42 1.08 -12.41
C SER A 172 7.55 0.50 -13.55
N HIS A 173 6.25 0.57 -13.39
CA HIS A 173 5.29 0.26 -14.43
C HIS A 173 5.04 1.55 -15.24
N ALA A 174 5.75 1.68 -16.35
CA ALA A 174 5.59 2.80 -17.27
C ALA A 174 4.35 2.62 -18.16
#